data_0dcaf0029e3a5701cfb5e0baa26ea046
#
_entry.id   0dcaf0029e3a5701cfb5e0baa26ea046
#
_cell.length_a   1.000
_cell.length_b   1.000
_cell.length_c   1.000
_cell.angle_alpha   90.00
_cell.angle_beta   90.00
_cell.angle_gamma   90.00
#
_symmetry.space_group_name_H-M   'P 1'
#
loop_
_entity.id
_entity.type
_entity.pdbx_description
1 polymer ?
#
loop_
_entity_poly.entity_id
_entity_poly.type
_entity_poly.pdbx_seq_one_letter_code
_entity_poly.pdbx_strand_id
1 'polypeptide(L)'
;MTSIFFATLWASVSHAHDPLFLLPDQEAPTQGPLLPDGTVSFALYGEFLAEGETRGFQANFEDGDLFQLELLIPALDPEQSFQQDQLPFLKITKPDGSEQTLYPSIRTRFDEPFTNTSYFTLIQERGTAEDGVYDIVIVSRAPARFTTAIGIKEQF
;
A
#
# COMPACT_ATOMS: atom_id res chain seq x y z
N MET A 1 -27.65 15.90 48.14
CA MET A 1 -26.44 15.19 47.66
C MET A 1 -26.61 14.95 46.17
N THR A 2 -25.94 15.74 45.36
CA THR A 2 -26.06 15.69 43.88
C THR A 2 -24.84 14.97 43.36
N SER A 3 -25.01 13.73 42.87
CA SER A 3 -23.93 12.95 42.27
C SER A 3 -23.70 13.40 40.86
N ILE A 4 -22.50 13.93 40.60
CA ILE A 4 -22.03 14.28 39.24
C ILE A 4 -21.39 13.03 38.65
N PHE A 5 -22.03 12.49 37.59
CA PHE A 5 -21.45 11.42 36.78
C PHE A 5 -20.46 12.04 35.78
N PHE A 6 -19.19 11.74 35.95
CA PHE A 6 -18.16 12.02 34.92
C PHE A 6 -18.23 10.91 33.84
N ALA A 7 -18.76 11.25 32.68
CA ALA A 7 -18.66 10.41 31.51
C ALA A 7 -17.26 10.60 30.92
N THR A 8 -16.38 9.61 31.06
CA THR A 8 -15.11 9.56 30.32
C THR A 8 -15.40 9.22 28.88
N LEU A 9 -15.30 10.22 28.01
CA LEU A 9 -15.27 10.00 26.54
C LEU A 9 -13.95 9.31 26.21
N TRP A 10 -14.03 8.03 25.87
CA TRP A 10 -12.95 7.33 25.22
C TRP A 10 -12.93 7.79 23.76
N ALA A 11 -11.99 8.67 23.43
CA ALA A 11 -11.68 8.98 22.06
C ALA A 11 -11.10 7.72 21.42
N SER A 12 -11.82 7.12 20.48
CA SER A 12 -11.28 6.07 19.62
C SER A 12 -10.14 6.67 18.83
N VAL A 13 -8.91 6.20 19.04
CA VAL A 13 -7.77 6.59 18.22
C VAL A 13 -8.04 6.03 16.82
N SER A 14 -8.19 6.93 15.88
CA SER A 14 -8.39 6.63 14.48
C SER A 14 -7.07 6.11 13.90
N HIS A 15 -7.04 4.88 13.45
CA HIS A 15 -5.87 4.28 12.84
C HIS A 15 -5.85 4.62 11.36
N ALA A 16 -4.94 5.51 10.96
CA ALA A 16 -4.62 5.80 9.58
C ALA A 16 -3.21 5.29 9.27
N HIS A 17 -3.00 4.75 8.07
CA HIS A 17 -1.66 4.46 7.58
C HIS A 17 -0.81 5.73 7.54
N ASP A 18 0.47 5.65 7.89
CA ASP A 18 1.39 6.77 7.68
C ASP A 18 1.57 7.02 6.18
N PRO A 19 1.27 8.23 5.69
CA PRO A 19 1.31 8.53 4.27
C PRO A 19 2.74 8.80 3.79
N LEU A 20 3.12 8.14 2.69
CA LEU A 20 4.34 8.41 1.94
C LEU A 20 3.99 8.68 0.48
N PHE A 21 4.84 9.41 -0.23
CA PHE A 21 4.65 9.70 -1.65
C PHE A 21 5.82 9.14 -2.45
N LEU A 22 5.53 8.34 -3.47
CA LEU A 22 6.50 7.86 -4.43
C LEU A 22 6.63 8.86 -5.58
N LEU A 23 7.84 9.38 -5.76
CA LEU A 23 8.14 10.42 -6.73
C LEU A 23 8.42 9.83 -8.13
N PRO A 24 8.29 10.61 -9.21
CA PRO A 24 8.50 10.14 -10.58
C PRO A 24 9.89 9.56 -10.86
N ASP A 25 10.92 10.03 -10.17
CA ASP A 25 12.31 9.57 -10.31
C ASP A 25 12.66 8.34 -9.46
N GLN A 26 11.72 7.86 -8.66
CA GLN A 26 11.86 6.66 -7.83
C GLN A 26 11.37 5.41 -8.59
N GLU A 27 11.96 5.15 -9.75
CA GLU A 27 11.55 4.07 -10.64
C GLU A 27 11.99 2.67 -10.15
N ALA A 28 13.17 2.60 -9.52
CA ALA A 28 13.69 1.37 -8.95
C ALA A 28 13.51 1.34 -7.42
N PRO A 29 13.44 0.15 -6.78
CA PRO A 29 13.28 0.04 -5.33
C PRO A 29 14.34 0.79 -4.53
N THR A 30 15.59 0.77 -4.98
CA THR A 30 16.72 1.46 -4.33
C THR A 30 16.71 2.98 -4.47
N GLN A 31 15.86 3.52 -5.33
CA GLN A 31 15.64 4.96 -5.51
C GLN A 31 14.50 5.48 -4.63
N GLY A 32 13.61 4.59 -4.22
CA GLY A 32 12.49 4.91 -3.35
C GLY A 32 12.83 4.80 -1.87
N PRO A 33 11.86 5.00 -0.99
CA PRO A 33 12.06 4.87 0.44
C PRO A 33 12.37 3.42 0.84
N LEU A 34 13.24 3.28 1.86
CA LEU A 34 13.41 2.03 2.59
C LEU A 34 12.59 2.10 3.89
N LEU A 35 11.59 1.24 4.01
CA LEU A 35 10.82 1.06 5.23
C LEU A 35 11.61 0.13 6.16
N PRO A 36 12.10 0.61 7.32
CA PRO A 36 12.97 -0.20 8.18
C PRO A 36 12.25 -1.35 8.87
N ASP A 37 10.93 -1.27 8.99
CA ASP A 37 10.04 -2.31 9.49
C ASP A 37 8.80 -2.39 8.59
N GLY A 38 8.75 -3.41 7.73
CA GLY A 38 7.65 -3.64 6.79
C GLY A 38 6.33 -4.09 7.44
N THR A 39 6.34 -4.38 8.74
CA THR A 39 5.12 -4.69 9.50
C THR A 39 4.35 -3.44 9.93
N VAL A 40 5.02 -2.27 9.92
CA VAL A 40 4.40 -0.97 10.21
C VAL A 40 3.49 -0.56 9.07
N SER A 41 2.37 0.04 9.44
CA SER A 41 1.30 0.45 8.54
C SER A 41 1.64 1.72 7.78
N PHE A 42 1.99 1.59 6.48
CA PHE A 42 2.23 2.70 5.56
C PHE A 42 1.28 2.65 4.37
N ALA A 43 0.86 3.82 3.89
CA ALA A 43 0.24 3.99 2.59
C ALA A 43 1.16 4.81 1.67
N LEU A 44 1.61 4.20 0.57
CA LEU A 44 2.48 4.84 -0.42
C LEU A 44 1.64 5.24 -1.62
N TYR A 45 1.54 6.54 -1.84
CA TYR A 45 0.78 7.14 -2.94
C TYR A 45 1.69 7.47 -4.10
N GLY A 46 1.24 7.23 -5.32
CA GLY A 46 1.97 7.59 -6.51
C GLY A 46 1.07 7.80 -7.72
N GLU A 47 1.70 8.29 -8.78
CA GLU A 47 1.06 8.56 -10.06
C GLU A 47 1.97 8.13 -11.20
N PHE A 48 1.35 7.58 -12.23
CA PHE A 48 1.96 7.28 -13.52
C PHE A 48 1.42 8.23 -14.60
N LEU A 49 2.29 8.78 -15.40
CA LEU A 49 1.92 9.64 -16.53
C LEU A 49 1.84 8.87 -17.84
N ALA A 50 2.45 7.69 -17.91
CA ALA A 50 2.49 6.85 -19.11
C ALA A 50 2.49 5.36 -18.76
N GLU A 51 2.07 4.54 -19.73
CA GLU A 51 2.26 3.10 -19.71
C GLU A 51 3.74 2.73 -19.61
N GLY A 52 4.08 1.71 -18.83
CA GLY A 52 5.44 1.20 -18.66
C GLY A 52 6.26 1.93 -17.60
N GLU A 53 5.78 3.03 -17.04
CA GLU A 53 6.43 3.65 -15.88
C GLU A 53 6.39 2.74 -14.66
N THR A 54 7.38 2.89 -13.80
CA THR A 54 7.50 2.15 -12.54
C THR A 54 7.69 3.09 -11.36
N ARG A 55 7.30 2.62 -10.18
CA ARG A 55 7.65 3.23 -8.89
C ARG A 55 8.09 2.12 -7.96
N GLY A 56 9.19 2.34 -7.26
CA GLY A 56 9.78 1.33 -6.39
C GLY A 56 9.98 1.80 -4.96
N PHE A 57 9.98 0.86 -4.04
CA PHE A 57 10.38 1.05 -2.65
C PHE A 57 10.89 -0.26 -2.05
N GLN A 58 11.50 -0.17 -0.89
CA GLN A 58 12.03 -1.31 -0.15
C GLN A 58 11.36 -1.42 1.22
N ALA A 59 11.22 -2.64 1.72
CA ALA A 59 10.73 -2.91 3.07
C ALA A 59 11.56 -4.04 3.70
N ASN A 60 12.03 -3.80 4.92
CA ASN A 60 12.76 -4.79 5.69
C ASN A 60 11.80 -5.58 6.59
N PHE A 61 12.04 -6.88 6.70
CA PHE A 61 11.29 -7.78 7.58
C PHE A 61 12.26 -8.67 8.37
N GLU A 62 11.80 -9.15 9.50
CA GLU A 62 12.43 -10.24 10.24
C GLU A 62 11.76 -11.57 9.88
N ASP A 63 12.46 -12.67 10.03
CA ASP A 63 11.94 -14.01 9.79
C ASP A 63 10.69 -14.29 10.67
N GLY A 64 9.62 -14.71 10.04
CA GLY A 64 8.35 -14.96 10.71
C GLY A 64 7.40 -13.76 10.83
N ASP A 65 7.82 -12.56 10.42
CA ASP A 65 6.94 -11.40 10.38
C ASP A 65 5.74 -11.61 9.46
N LEU A 66 4.65 -10.92 9.73
CA LEU A 66 3.53 -10.85 8.80
C LEU A 66 3.90 -9.96 7.61
N PHE A 67 3.98 -10.57 6.42
CA PHE A 67 4.01 -9.85 5.15
C PHE A 67 2.58 -9.56 4.71
N GLN A 68 2.23 -8.29 4.57
CA GLN A 68 0.96 -7.86 4.01
C GLN A 68 1.18 -6.69 3.07
N LEU A 69 0.71 -6.82 1.84
CA LEU A 69 0.86 -5.83 0.77
C LEU A 69 -0.43 -5.76 -0.04
N GLU A 70 -0.90 -4.55 -0.30
CA GLU A 70 -2.09 -4.30 -1.10
C GLU A 70 -1.80 -3.27 -2.19
N LEU A 71 -2.46 -3.40 -3.33
CA LEU A 71 -2.48 -2.40 -4.40
C LEU A 71 -3.90 -1.92 -4.61
N LEU A 72 -4.08 -0.61 -4.58
CA LEU A 72 -5.36 0.06 -4.73
C LEU A 72 -5.29 1.14 -5.82
N ILE A 73 -6.43 1.43 -6.43
CA ILE A 73 -6.64 2.61 -7.28
C ILE A 73 -7.80 3.45 -6.74
N PRO A 74 -7.84 4.77 -6.99
CA PRO A 74 -9.00 5.57 -6.64
C PRO A 74 -10.28 5.08 -7.33
N ALA A 75 -11.40 5.10 -6.60
CA ALA A 75 -12.74 4.87 -7.17
C ALA A 75 -13.26 6.16 -7.81
N LEU A 76 -12.45 6.75 -8.68
CA LEU A 76 -12.68 7.99 -9.42
C LEU A 76 -12.20 7.81 -10.86
N ASP A 77 -12.67 8.67 -11.77
CA ASP A 77 -12.16 8.68 -13.15
C ASP A 77 -10.72 9.24 -13.22
N PRO A 78 -9.88 8.69 -14.09
CA PRO A 78 -10.18 7.62 -15.06
C PRO A 78 -10.10 6.20 -14.50
N GLU A 79 -9.50 5.98 -13.33
CA GLU A 79 -9.13 4.66 -12.82
C GLU A 79 -10.32 3.73 -12.60
N GLN A 80 -11.47 4.27 -12.13
CA GLN A 80 -12.67 3.44 -11.92
C GLN A 80 -13.22 2.81 -13.20
N SER A 81 -12.89 3.39 -14.36
CA SER A 81 -13.35 2.93 -15.68
C SER A 81 -12.35 2.00 -16.39
N PHE A 82 -11.19 1.73 -15.78
CA PHE A 82 -10.14 0.91 -16.40
C PHE A 82 -10.62 -0.52 -16.66
N GLN A 83 -10.22 -1.02 -17.83
CA GLN A 83 -10.32 -2.45 -18.14
C GLN A 83 -9.18 -3.21 -17.41
N GLN A 84 -9.29 -4.53 -17.36
CA GLN A 84 -8.34 -5.39 -16.62
C GLN A 84 -6.88 -5.22 -17.09
N ASP A 85 -6.66 -5.00 -18.38
CA ASP A 85 -5.34 -4.82 -18.98
C ASP A 85 -4.73 -3.42 -18.77
N GLN A 86 -5.52 -2.47 -18.28
CA GLN A 86 -5.07 -1.12 -17.92
C GLN A 86 -4.67 -0.99 -16.44
N LEU A 87 -5.08 -1.96 -15.61
CA LEU A 87 -4.81 -1.92 -14.17
C LEU A 87 -3.32 -2.13 -13.87
N PRO A 88 -2.70 -1.35 -12.97
CA PRO A 88 -1.32 -1.55 -12.56
C PRO A 88 -1.13 -2.90 -11.86
N PHE A 89 0.10 -3.37 -11.78
CA PHE A 89 0.45 -4.62 -11.12
C PHE A 89 1.72 -4.48 -10.28
N LEU A 90 2.05 -5.51 -9.50
CA LEU A 90 3.19 -5.53 -8.58
C LEU A 90 4.24 -6.56 -9.03
N LYS A 91 5.50 -6.21 -8.83
CA LYS A 91 6.63 -7.14 -8.81
C LYS A 91 7.29 -7.08 -7.45
N ILE A 92 7.55 -8.24 -6.86
CA ILE A 92 8.19 -8.39 -5.57
C ILE A 92 9.44 -9.24 -5.76
N THR A 93 10.60 -8.73 -5.32
CA THR A 93 11.83 -9.51 -5.20
C THR A 93 12.11 -9.73 -3.73
N LYS A 94 12.18 -11.01 -3.34
CA LYS A 94 12.46 -11.43 -1.97
C LYS A 94 13.96 -11.34 -1.64
N PRO A 95 14.34 -11.40 -0.35
CA PRO A 95 15.75 -11.37 0.06
C PRO A 95 16.61 -12.47 -0.56
N ASP A 96 16.05 -13.63 -0.89
CA ASP A 96 16.73 -14.74 -1.57
C ASP A 96 16.92 -14.52 -3.08
N GLY A 97 16.43 -13.39 -3.62
CA GLY A 97 16.47 -13.04 -5.04
C GLY A 97 15.34 -13.63 -5.88
N SER A 98 14.43 -14.41 -5.30
CA SER A 98 13.26 -14.91 -6.02
C SER A 98 12.28 -13.78 -6.33
N GLU A 99 11.67 -13.84 -7.52
CA GLU A 99 10.75 -12.83 -8.02
C GLU A 99 9.33 -13.38 -8.11
N GLN A 100 8.38 -12.52 -7.77
CA GLN A 100 6.95 -12.79 -7.90
C GLN A 100 6.28 -11.61 -8.61
N THR A 101 5.45 -11.91 -9.60
CA THR A 101 4.59 -10.91 -10.25
C THR A 101 3.14 -11.15 -9.85
N LEU A 102 2.50 -10.11 -9.34
CA LEU A 102 1.11 -10.14 -8.88
C LEU A 102 0.27 -9.24 -9.77
N TYR A 103 -0.63 -9.84 -10.53
CA TYR A 103 -1.63 -9.12 -11.31
C TYR A 103 -2.92 -8.91 -10.51
N PRO A 104 -3.70 -7.85 -10.80
CA PRO A 104 -5.01 -7.64 -10.20
C PRO A 104 -5.89 -8.89 -10.33
N SER A 105 -6.36 -9.42 -9.21
CA SER A 105 -7.21 -10.61 -9.13
C SER A 105 -8.57 -10.33 -8.50
N ILE A 106 -8.72 -9.15 -7.88
CA ILE A 106 -9.94 -8.67 -7.26
C ILE A 106 -10.21 -7.23 -7.71
N ARG A 107 -11.40 -6.73 -7.44
CA ARG A 107 -11.78 -5.32 -7.60
C ARG A 107 -12.82 -4.98 -6.55
N THR A 108 -12.36 -4.89 -5.31
CA THR A 108 -13.21 -4.70 -4.13
C THR A 108 -13.20 -3.25 -3.71
N ARG A 109 -14.39 -2.63 -3.58
CA ARG A 109 -14.51 -1.26 -3.11
C ARG A 109 -14.12 -1.19 -1.63
N PHE A 110 -13.30 -0.22 -1.32
CA PHE A 110 -12.90 0.17 0.03
C PHE A 110 -13.19 1.66 0.23
N ASP A 111 -14.02 1.99 1.20
CA ASP A 111 -14.33 3.36 1.58
C ASP A 111 -13.48 3.71 2.81
N GLU A 112 -12.52 4.63 2.63
CA GLU A 112 -11.62 5.08 3.69
C GLU A 112 -12.36 6.12 4.56
N PRO A 113 -12.66 5.82 5.85
CA PRO A 113 -13.59 6.63 6.64
C PRO A 113 -13.03 7.98 7.07
N PHE A 114 -11.70 8.18 7.05
CA PHE A 114 -11.07 9.39 7.58
C PHE A 114 -10.91 10.47 6.54
N THR A 115 -10.58 10.11 5.31
CA THR A 115 -10.40 11.04 4.19
C THR A 115 -11.66 11.17 3.34
N ASN A 116 -12.67 10.33 3.59
CA ASN A 116 -13.87 10.21 2.75
C ASN A 116 -13.53 9.91 1.29
N THR A 117 -12.44 9.18 1.08
CA THR A 117 -11.98 8.73 -0.24
C THR A 117 -12.32 7.27 -0.43
N SER A 118 -12.78 6.92 -1.63
CA SER A 118 -13.07 5.53 -1.99
C SER A 118 -12.02 5.00 -2.94
N TYR A 119 -11.67 3.72 -2.76
CA TYR A 119 -10.69 3.00 -3.56
C TYR A 119 -11.27 1.68 -4.06
N PHE A 120 -10.61 1.10 -5.07
CA PHE A 120 -10.72 -0.31 -5.39
C PHE A 120 -9.43 -1.02 -5.01
N THR A 121 -9.52 -2.02 -4.15
CA THR A 121 -8.43 -2.96 -3.89
C THR A 121 -8.34 -3.95 -5.03
N LEU A 122 -7.15 -4.05 -5.63
CA LEU A 122 -6.86 -4.86 -6.82
C LEU A 122 -6.06 -6.11 -6.50
N ILE A 123 -5.17 -6.01 -5.53
CA ILE A 123 -4.26 -7.06 -5.08
C ILE A 123 -4.24 -7.05 -3.56
N GLN A 124 -4.34 -8.22 -2.97
CA GLN A 124 -4.08 -8.48 -1.55
C GLN A 124 -3.12 -9.65 -1.45
N GLU A 125 -1.89 -9.40 -1.03
CA GLU A 125 -0.89 -10.44 -0.76
C GLU A 125 -0.65 -10.51 0.73
N ARG A 126 -0.71 -11.73 1.28
CA ARG A 126 -0.50 -11.96 2.69
C ARG A 126 0.24 -13.28 2.90
N GLY A 127 1.24 -13.25 3.77
CA GLY A 127 2.04 -14.42 4.08
C GLY A 127 2.98 -14.19 5.25
N THR A 128 3.95 -15.07 5.38
CA THR A 128 5.03 -14.99 6.36
C THR A 128 6.28 -14.51 5.64
N ALA A 129 6.93 -13.48 6.17
CA ALA A 129 8.16 -12.94 5.62
C ALA A 129 9.39 -13.78 6.02
N GLU A 130 10.39 -13.73 5.17
CA GLU A 130 11.76 -14.14 5.44
C GLU A 130 12.58 -12.92 5.86
N ASP A 131 13.66 -13.14 6.61
CA ASP A 131 14.57 -12.07 7.06
C ASP A 131 15.22 -11.36 5.88
N GLY A 132 15.16 -10.04 5.88
CA GLY A 132 15.83 -9.18 4.92
C GLY A 132 14.96 -8.18 4.20
N VAL A 133 15.53 -7.57 3.17
CA VAL A 133 14.90 -6.49 2.39
C VAL A 133 14.15 -7.06 1.20
N TYR A 134 12.90 -6.69 1.09
CA TYR A 134 12.03 -6.93 -0.06
C TYR A 134 12.06 -5.72 -0.98
N ASP A 135 12.27 -5.96 -2.28
CA ASP A 135 12.12 -4.95 -3.32
C ASP A 135 10.71 -5.01 -3.89
N ILE A 136 10.00 -3.89 -3.86
CA ILE A 136 8.63 -3.79 -4.38
C ILE A 136 8.60 -2.77 -5.51
N VAL A 137 8.03 -3.16 -6.65
CA VAL A 137 7.85 -2.30 -7.82
C VAL A 137 6.40 -2.32 -8.24
N ILE A 138 5.81 -1.14 -8.39
CA ILE A 138 4.50 -0.94 -8.99
C ILE A 138 4.72 -0.60 -10.46
N VAL A 139 4.06 -1.33 -11.35
CA VAL A 139 4.21 -1.21 -12.80
C VAL A 139 2.92 -0.68 -13.43
N SER A 140 3.05 0.37 -14.23
CA SER A 140 1.96 1.00 -14.97
C SER A 140 1.57 0.22 -16.22
N ARG A 141 0.27 0.16 -16.51
CA ARG A 141 -0.30 -0.25 -17.81
C ARG A 141 -1.18 0.83 -18.45
N ALA A 142 -1.35 1.95 -17.76
CA ALA A 142 -2.01 3.16 -18.23
C ALA A 142 -1.62 4.33 -17.30
N PRO A 143 -1.73 5.60 -17.72
CA PRO A 143 -1.66 6.73 -16.80
C PRO A 143 -2.68 6.55 -15.66
N ALA A 144 -2.20 6.58 -14.42
CA ALA A 144 -3.04 6.23 -13.27
C ALA A 144 -2.47 6.75 -11.95
N ARG A 145 -3.34 7.06 -11.02
CA ARG A 145 -3.00 7.18 -9.60
C ARG A 145 -3.11 5.80 -8.96
N PHE A 146 -2.27 5.54 -7.97
CA PHE A 146 -2.33 4.30 -7.21
C PHE A 146 -1.98 4.55 -5.74
N THR A 147 -2.33 3.59 -4.91
CA THR A 147 -1.91 3.49 -3.51
C THR A 147 -1.43 2.07 -3.25
N THR A 148 -0.28 1.93 -2.61
CA THR A 148 0.19 0.66 -2.10
C THR A 148 0.19 0.72 -0.58
N ALA A 149 -0.55 -0.17 0.07
CA ALA A 149 -0.58 -0.30 1.51
C ALA A 149 0.28 -1.49 1.94
N ILE A 150 1.14 -1.30 2.94
CA ILE A 150 2.00 -2.33 3.51
C ILE A 150 1.92 -2.30 5.04
N GLY A 151 2.00 -3.48 5.66
CA GLY A 151 1.97 -3.60 7.12
C GLY A 151 0.61 -3.32 7.75
N ILE A 152 0.50 -3.63 9.04
CA ILE A 152 -0.73 -3.44 9.82
C ILE A 152 -0.47 -2.85 11.22
N LYS A 153 0.82 -2.78 11.63
CA LYS A 153 1.19 -2.31 12.96
C LYS A 153 1.14 -0.80 13.02
N GLU A 154 0.30 -0.25 13.86
CA GLU A 154 0.24 1.18 14.11
C GLU A 154 1.49 1.67 14.85
N GLN A 155 2.01 2.84 14.45
CA GLN A 155 3.00 3.60 15.22
C GLN A 155 2.28 4.64 16.08
N PHE A 156 2.64 4.69 17.37
CA PHE A 156 2.14 5.67 18.34
C PHE A 156 3.27 6.63 18.72
#